data_258eeb1739b5c7626693557fd626f01f
#
_entry.id   258eeb1739b5c7626693557fd626f01f
#
_cell.length_a   1.000
_cell.length_b   1.000
_cell.length_c   1.000
_cell.angle_alpha   90.00
_cell.angle_beta   90.00
_cell.angle_gamma   90.00
#
_symmetry.space_group_name_H-M   'P 1'
#
loop_
_entity.id
_entity.type
_entity.pdbx_description
1 polymer ?
#
loop_
_entity_poly.entity_id
_entity_poly.type
_entity_poly.pdbx_seq_one_letter_code
_entity_poly.pdbx_strand_id
1 'polypeptide(L)' 'MTVRRNRNVEAAIQYLVWALEEIEKSGHQKAAHHARLALKELRDINARKPTKNLADSPQ' A
#
# COMPACT_ATOMS: atom_id res chain seq x y z
N MET A 1 -11.38 -7.73 18.85
CA MET A 1 -10.99 -7.24 18.85
C MET A 1 -10.98 -6.12 18.13
N THR A 2 -10.52 -5.42 18.21
CA THR A 2 -10.57 -4.41 17.61
C THR A 2 -9.90 -4.33 16.43
N VAL A 3 -10.35 -3.65 15.63
CA VAL A 3 -9.77 -3.62 14.46
C VAL A 3 -8.84 -2.59 14.54
N ARG A 4 -7.80 -2.68 14.09
CA ARG A 4 -6.98 -1.71 14.10
C ARG A 4 -6.26 -1.53 12.92
N ARG A 5 -5.73 -0.45 12.55
CA ARG A 5 -5.00 -0.33 11.41
C ARG A 5 -3.79 -1.11 11.48
N ASN A 6 -3.36 -1.57 10.41
CA ASN A 6 -2.20 -2.37 10.36
C ASN A 6 -1.01 -1.42 10.35
N ARG A 7 -0.29 -1.32 11.44
CA ARG A 7 0.81 -0.48 11.49
C ARG A 7 1.88 -0.81 10.52
N ASN A 8 2.08 -2.08 10.22
CA ASN A 8 3.11 -2.48 9.30
C ASN A 8 2.77 -1.97 7.90
N VAL A 9 1.49 -2.00 7.54
CA VAL A 9 1.09 -1.50 6.25
C VAL A 9 1.29 -0.01 6.19
N GLU A 10 0.97 0.69 7.26
CA GLU A 10 1.14 2.13 7.26
C GLU A 10 2.60 2.50 7.14
N ALA A 11 3.46 1.77 7.84
CA ALA A 11 4.87 2.06 7.76
C ALA A 11 5.39 1.77 6.36
N ALA A 12 4.89 0.70 5.76
CA ALA A 12 5.32 0.34 4.42
C ALA A 12 4.92 1.41 3.42
N ILE A 13 3.74 1.97 3.58
CA ILE A 13 3.30 3.03 2.70
C ILE A 13 4.24 4.22 2.81
N GLN A 14 4.60 4.57 4.03
CA GLN A 14 5.48 5.69 4.22
C GLN A 14 6.84 5.45 3.59
N TYR A 15 7.41 4.29 3.81
CA TYR A 15 8.71 3.98 3.27
C TYR A 15 8.64 3.92 1.74
N LEU A 16 7.54 3.42 1.22
CA LEU A 16 7.41 3.28 -0.20
C LEU A 16 7.27 4.66 -0.85
N VAL A 17 6.62 5.59 -0.19
CA VAL A 17 6.52 6.93 -0.72
C VAL A 17 7.92 7.53 -0.82
N TRP A 18 8.73 7.38 0.22
CA TRP A 18 10.07 7.90 0.19
C TRP A 18 10.91 7.22 -0.88
N ALA A 19 10.75 5.89 -0.97
CA ALA A 19 11.52 5.14 -1.94
C ALA A 19 11.12 5.56 -3.34
N LEU A 20 9.84 5.79 -3.56
CA LEU A 20 9.38 6.20 -4.86
C LEU A 20 10.01 7.53 -5.25
N GLU A 21 10.11 8.45 -4.32
CA GLU A 21 10.71 9.72 -4.61
C GLU A 21 12.14 9.55 -5.05
N GLU A 22 12.87 8.66 -4.37
CA GLU A 22 14.25 8.45 -4.73
C GLU A 22 14.37 7.76 -6.08
N ILE A 23 13.46 6.83 -6.34
CA ILE A 23 13.49 6.12 -7.61
C ILE A 23 13.21 7.11 -8.73
N GLU A 24 12.29 8.03 -8.52
CA GLU A 24 11.99 8.99 -9.56
C GLU A 24 13.18 9.89 -9.82
N LYS A 25 13.91 10.24 -8.80
CA LYS A 25 15.05 11.07 -9.00
C LYS A 25 16.12 10.33 -9.75
N SER A 26 16.19 9.04 -9.62
CA SER A 26 17.20 8.29 -10.28
C SER A 26 16.87 8.02 -11.75
N GLY A 27 15.66 8.35 -12.16
CA GLY A 27 15.30 8.21 -13.55
C GLY A 27 14.89 6.83 -14.00
N HIS A 28 14.69 5.90 -13.10
CA HIS A 28 14.31 4.55 -13.47
C HIS A 28 12.81 4.42 -13.51
N GLN A 29 12.23 4.75 -14.62
CA GLN A 29 10.80 4.80 -14.75
C GLN A 29 10.04 3.53 -14.54
N LYS A 30 10.57 2.42 -14.97
CA LYS A 30 9.88 1.19 -14.75
C LYS A 30 9.82 0.86 -13.30
N ALA A 31 10.90 1.09 -12.57
CA ALA A 31 10.93 0.81 -11.13
C ALA A 31 9.94 1.73 -10.44
N ALA A 32 9.85 2.98 -10.87
CA ALA A 32 8.94 3.91 -10.26
C ALA A 32 7.50 3.45 -10.50
N HIS A 33 7.23 2.93 -11.67
CA HIS A 33 5.89 2.46 -12.00
C HIS A 33 5.50 1.31 -11.07
N HIS A 34 6.39 0.37 -10.86
CA HIS A 34 6.10 -0.75 -10.00
C HIS A 34 5.92 -0.30 -8.55
N ALA A 35 6.69 0.70 -8.13
CA ALA A 35 6.54 1.22 -6.78
C ALA A 35 5.18 1.89 -6.61
N ARG A 36 4.70 2.58 -7.65
CA ARG A 36 3.41 3.22 -7.58
C ARG A 36 2.31 2.20 -7.49
N LEU A 37 2.44 1.10 -8.22
CA LEU A 37 1.44 0.06 -8.16
C LEU A 37 1.41 -0.57 -6.78
N ALA A 38 2.57 -0.81 -6.20
CA ALA A 38 2.64 -1.40 -4.89
C ALA A 38 2.02 -0.46 -3.87
N LEU A 39 2.28 0.83 -4.02
CA LEU A 39 1.76 1.81 -3.10
C LEU A 39 0.24 1.83 -3.19
N LYS A 40 -0.28 1.76 -4.40
CA LYS A 40 -1.69 1.76 -4.59
C LYS A 40 -2.32 0.56 -3.92
N GLU A 41 -1.71 -0.60 -4.06
CA GLU A 41 -2.23 -1.78 -3.45
C GLU A 41 -2.21 -1.70 -1.93
N LEU A 42 -1.16 -1.14 -1.37
CA LEU A 42 -1.10 -1.01 0.07
C LEU A 42 -2.15 -0.03 0.58
N ARG A 43 -2.41 1.00 -0.17
CA ARG A 43 -3.40 1.95 0.24
C ARG A 43 -4.79 1.34 0.17
N ASP A 44 -5.02 0.50 -0.82
CA ASP A 44 -6.29 -0.16 -0.94
C ASP A 44 -6.51 -1.08 0.25
N ILE A 45 -5.50 -1.80 0.64
CA ILE A 45 -5.60 -2.68 1.77
C ILE A 45 -5.87 -1.89 3.02
N ASN A 46 -5.16 -0.80 3.19
CA ASN A 46 -5.30 0.00 4.39
C ASN A 46 -6.68 0.66 4.47
N ALA A 47 -7.26 0.95 3.34
CA ALA A 47 -8.55 1.60 3.31
C ALA A 47 -9.72 0.65 3.40
N ARG A 48 -9.49 -0.65 3.14
CA ARG A 48 -10.56 -1.58 3.13
C ARG A 48 -11.12 -1.77 4.47
N LYS A 49 -12.40 -1.85 4.58
CA LYS A 49 -13.03 -2.11 5.81
C LYS A 49 -13.13 -3.53 6.06
N PRO A 50 -12.73 -3.98 7.14
CA PRO A 50 -12.74 -5.38 7.45
C PRO A 50 -14.07 -6.01 7.38
N THR A 51 -15.03 -5.37 7.82
CA THR A 51 -16.30 -5.99 7.81
C THR A 51 -16.76 -6.31 6.49
N LYS A 52 -16.52 -5.55 5.55
CA LYS A 52 -16.94 -5.86 4.34
C LYS A 52 -16.41 -7.03 3.86
N ASN A 53 -15.30 -7.26 4.04
CA ASN A 53 -14.74 -8.38 3.53
C ASN A 53 -15.25 -9.56 3.90
N LEU A 54 -15.56 -9.69 5.05
CA LEU A 54 -16.02 -10.85 5.41
C LEU A 54 -16.97 -11.38 4.59
N ALA A 55 -17.87 -10.72 4.38
CA ALA A 55 -18.89 -11.23 3.64
C ALA A 55 -18.47 -11.61 2.37
N ASP A 56 -17.87 -10.91 1.91
CA ASP A 56 -17.55 -11.26 0.64
C ASP A 56 -16.59 -11.99 0.46
N SER A 57 -16.02 -12.11 0.86
CA SER A 57 -15.18 -12.73 0.50
C SER A 57 -14.88 -13.51 0.06
N PRO A 58 -14.78 -13.80 -0.44
CA PRO A 58 -14.61 -14.65 -0.98
C PRO A 58 -13.74 -14.94 -1.34
N GLN A 59 -13.69 -14.61 -1.52
CA GLN A 59 -13.12 -14.94 -1.80
C GLN A 59 -12.80 -15.41 -1.96
#